data_37229c3d19694cb704cf305c8b6cd689
#
_entry.id   37229c3d19694cb704cf305c8b6cd689
#
_cell.length_a   1.000
_cell.length_b   1.000
_cell.length_c   1.000
_cell.angle_alpha   90.00
_cell.angle_beta   90.00
_cell.angle_gamma   90.00
#
_symmetry.space_group_name_H-M   'P 1'
#
loop_
_entity.id
_entity.type
_entity.pdbx_description
1 polymer ?
#
loop_
_entity_poly.entity_id
_entity_poly.type
_entity_poly.pdbx_seq_one_letter_code
_entity_poly.pdbx_strand_id
1 'polypeptide(L)'
;MRQILAAWLGIALLAATAQEPDKNAKAKESPVLLMSRPLGVNPGHKGKITLNGLRINDITEVISDTPGIKAKQSGKPRSFNPPKDFPKQKTGDGEVDVELELPPGFTGASVALVAKGPKGVSPPLAISVDPSPAVAEKEPNHSFQQAQPITLPATVSGAINRDRDTDVFRFEGKAGETIRVDVLAARLGSPADLYLSAHDGERRILATCDDMPGSADPAITLKLPRNGTYYLSLIESHDVGGPTFLYRMSARLEK
;
A
#
# COMPACT_ATOMS: atom_id res chain seq x y z
N MET A 1 40.22 -46.47 67.72
CA MET A 1 39.88 -46.23 66.33
C MET A 1 38.41 -45.87 66.26
N ARG A 2 38.09 -44.58 66.11
CA ARG A 2 36.70 -44.10 65.99
C ARG A 2 36.53 -43.58 64.57
N GLN A 3 35.64 -44.19 63.81
CA GLN A 3 35.26 -43.68 62.49
C GLN A 3 34.17 -42.62 62.66
N ILE A 4 34.38 -41.48 62.05
CA ILE A 4 33.42 -40.39 61.96
C ILE A 4 32.71 -40.48 60.62
N LEU A 5 31.40 -40.81 60.60
CA LEU A 5 30.55 -40.71 59.43
C LEU A 5 30.14 -39.24 59.25
N ALA A 6 30.51 -38.64 58.12
CA ALA A 6 30.00 -37.34 57.69
C ALA A 6 28.77 -37.57 56.84
N ALA A 7 27.63 -37.05 57.29
CA ALA A 7 26.38 -37.02 56.55
C ALA A 7 26.35 -35.74 55.68
N TRP A 8 26.25 -35.93 54.35
CA TRP A 8 25.99 -34.86 53.40
C TRP A 8 24.48 -34.62 53.25
N LEU A 9 24.02 -33.47 53.71
CA LEU A 9 22.65 -32.95 53.40
C LEU A 9 22.69 -32.32 52.02
N GLY A 10 22.05 -32.97 51.05
CA GLY A 10 21.87 -32.40 49.72
C GLY A 10 20.65 -31.43 49.73
N ILE A 11 20.93 -30.13 49.63
CA ILE A 11 19.88 -29.12 49.38
C ILE A 11 19.57 -29.15 47.87
N ALA A 12 18.41 -29.67 47.51
CA ALA A 12 17.89 -29.57 46.15
C ALA A 12 17.33 -28.14 45.93
N LEU A 13 18.07 -27.33 45.19
CA LEU A 13 17.60 -26.02 44.74
C LEU A 13 16.63 -26.22 43.57
N LEU A 14 15.30 -26.14 43.83
CA LEU A 14 14.33 -26.02 42.77
C LEU A 14 14.50 -24.67 42.07
N ALA A 15 15.17 -24.66 40.93
CA ALA A 15 15.15 -23.53 40.02
C ALA A 15 13.77 -23.49 39.36
N ALA A 16 12.90 -22.60 39.83
CA ALA A 16 11.71 -22.23 39.10
C ALA A 16 12.14 -21.47 37.84
N THR A 17 12.11 -22.14 36.70
CA THR A 17 12.26 -21.49 35.41
C THR A 17 11.02 -20.62 35.18
N ALA A 18 11.16 -19.32 35.45
CA ALA A 18 10.18 -18.35 34.99
C ALA A 18 10.21 -18.39 33.45
N GLN A 19 9.17 -18.97 32.87
CA GLN A 19 8.98 -18.98 31.43
C GLN A 19 8.76 -17.52 31.00
N GLU A 20 9.70 -16.96 30.24
CA GLU A 20 9.52 -15.62 29.66
C GLU A 20 8.21 -15.63 28.86
N PRO A 21 7.37 -14.57 29.01
CA PRO A 21 6.14 -14.48 28.24
C PRO A 21 6.49 -14.45 26.76
N ASP A 22 5.88 -15.36 26.02
CA ASP A 22 6.07 -15.50 24.57
C ASP A 22 5.76 -14.16 23.87
N LYS A 23 6.79 -13.44 23.50
CA LYS A 23 6.69 -12.16 22.78
C LYS A 23 5.93 -12.33 21.44
N ASN A 24 5.93 -13.56 20.88
CA ASN A 24 5.20 -13.90 19.67
C ASN A 24 3.68 -14.08 19.91
N ALA A 25 3.25 -14.50 21.11
CA ALA A 25 1.82 -14.65 21.43
C ALA A 25 1.12 -13.27 21.44
N LYS A 26 1.73 -12.24 22.02
CA LYS A 26 1.20 -10.86 21.98
C LYS A 26 1.18 -10.26 20.59
N ALA A 27 2.22 -10.51 19.79
CA ALA A 27 2.28 -10.04 18.41
C ALA A 27 1.17 -10.67 17.52
N LYS A 28 0.75 -11.90 17.83
CA LYS A 28 -0.30 -12.61 17.11
C LYS A 28 -1.71 -12.07 17.38
N GLU A 29 -1.91 -11.36 18.50
CA GLU A 29 -3.18 -10.76 18.90
C GLU A 29 -3.29 -9.26 18.59
N SER A 30 -2.18 -8.57 18.38
CA SER A 30 -2.14 -7.14 18.10
C SER A 30 -2.87 -6.78 16.80
N PRO A 31 -3.45 -5.58 16.69
CA PRO A 31 -4.00 -5.11 15.43
C PRO A 31 -2.91 -5.01 14.36
N VAL A 32 -3.29 -5.12 13.10
CA VAL A 32 -2.39 -4.93 11.95
C VAL A 32 -3.10 -4.06 10.93
N LEU A 33 -2.50 -2.94 10.57
CA LEU A 33 -2.92 -2.13 9.42
C LEU A 33 -2.28 -2.72 8.16
N LEU A 34 -3.05 -2.89 7.09
CA LEU A 34 -2.60 -3.53 5.86
C LEU A 34 -2.47 -2.55 4.70
N MET A 35 -3.46 -1.69 4.50
CA MET A 35 -3.44 -0.69 3.43
C MET A 35 -4.32 0.52 3.76
N SER A 36 -4.11 1.60 3.02
CA SER A 36 -5.00 2.77 3.03
C SER A 36 -5.77 2.91 1.72
N ARG A 37 -6.92 3.55 1.79
CA ARG A 37 -7.70 3.99 0.62
C ARG A 37 -7.93 5.50 0.70
N PRO A 38 -7.34 6.30 -0.21
CA PRO A 38 -6.42 5.92 -1.29
C PRO A 38 -5.09 5.37 -0.76
N LEU A 39 -4.31 4.66 -1.62
CA LEU A 39 -3.01 4.07 -1.25
C LEU A 39 -1.94 5.10 -0.88
N GLY A 40 -2.17 6.37 -1.16
CA GLY A 40 -1.28 7.45 -0.79
C GLY A 40 -1.95 8.81 -0.95
N VAL A 41 -1.26 9.83 -0.50
CA VAL A 41 -1.74 11.21 -0.49
C VAL A 41 -0.69 12.17 -1.07
N ASN A 42 -1.04 13.44 -1.23
CA ASN A 42 -0.11 14.50 -1.65
C ASN A 42 0.24 15.41 -0.47
N PRO A 43 1.36 16.14 -0.52
CA PRO A 43 1.61 17.25 0.41
C PRO A 43 0.42 18.21 0.45
N GLY A 44 0.08 18.70 1.63
CA GLY A 44 -1.11 19.53 1.83
C GLY A 44 -2.43 18.74 1.92
N HIS A 45 -2.40 17.40 1.91
CA HIS A 45 -3.60 16.59 2.11
C HIS A 45 -4.28 16.97 3.43
N LYS A 46 -5.59 17.20 3.34
CA LYS A 46 -6.45 17.43 4.49
C LYS A 46 -7.78 16.77 4.22
N GLY A 47 -8.02 15.65 4.89
CA GLY A 47 -9.24 14.90 4.69
C GLY A 47 -9.16 13.47 5.17
N LYS A 48 -10.19 12.74 4.83
CA LYS A 48 -10.41 11.37 5.25
C LYS A 48 -9.67 10.38 4.36
N ILE A 49 -9.04 9.39 5.02
CA ILE A 49 -8.59 8.14 4.42
C ILE A 49 -9.24 6.97 5.16
N THR A 50 -9.39 5.83 4.51
CA THR A 50 -9.86 4.60 5.15
C THR A 50 -8.71 3.61 5.27
N LEU A 51 -8.49 3.04 6.43
CA LEU A 51 -7.48 2.00 6.66
C LEU A 51 -8.17 0.64 6.74
N ASN A 52 -7.65 -0.34 6.00
CA ASN A 52 -8.03 -1.73 6.14
C ASN A 52 -6.99 -2.47 6.99
N GLY A 53 -7.45 -3.45 7.78
CA GLY A 53 -6.55 -4.19 8.64
C GLY A 53 -7.16 -5.46 9.22
N LEU A 54 -6.34 -6.17 9.98
CA LEU A 54 -6.72 -7.36 10.74
C LEU A 54 -6.84 -7.01 12.22
N ARG A 55 -7.88 -7.55 12.87
CA ARG A 55 -8.11 -7.38 14.32
C ARG A 55 -8.20 -5.91 14.75
N ILE A 56 -8.68 -5.04 13.86
CA ILE A 56 -8.83 -3.60 14.12
C ILE A 56 -10.19 -3.21 14.69
N ASN A 57 -11.11 -4.16 14.91
CA ASN A 57 -12.46 -3.86 15.41
C ASN A 57 -12.48 -3.26 16.83
N ASP A 58 -11.46 -3.57 17.65
CA ASP A 58 -11.36 -3.12 19.04
C ASP A 58 -10.34 -1.99 19.23
N ILE A 59 -9.79 -1.41 18.16
CA ILE A 59 -8.87 -0.29 18.29
C ILE A 59 -9.61 0.94 18.83
N THR A 60 -8.89 1.72 19.62
CA THR A 60 -9.40 2.93 20.26
C THR A 60 -8.85 4.20 19.66
N GLU A 61 -7.71 4.10 18.96
CA GLU A 61 -6.99 5.24 18.42
C GLU A 61 -6.17 4.86 17.18
N VAL A 62 -6.12 5.75 16.21
CA VAL A 62 -5.11 5.76 15.14
C VAL A 62 -4.37 7.08 15.19
N ILE A 63 -3.04 7.01 15.25
CA ILE A 63 -2.15 8.19 15.30
C ILE A 63 -1.08 8.11 14.21
N SER A 64 -0.48 9.25 13.93
CA SER A 64 0.77 9.31 13.14
C SER A 64 1.97 9.08 14.04
N ASP A 65 2.88 8.22 13.60
CA ASP A 65 4.23 8.05 14.17
C ASP A 65 5.26 9.00 13.50
N THR A 66 4.82 9.76 12.49
CA THR A 66 5.64 10.77 11.81
C THR A 66 5.47 12.12 12.50
N PRO A 67 6.56 12.76 12.97
CA PRO A 67 6.50 14.05 13.65
C PRO A 67 5.81 15.14 12.81
N GLY A 68 4.96 15.95 13.46
CA GLY A 68 4.29 17.09 12.83
C GLY A 68 3.09 16.72 11.95
N ILE A 69 2.75 15.44 11.80
CA ILE A 69 1.58 14.97 11.07
C ILE A 69 0.44 14.71 12.04
N LYS A 70 -0.76 15.19 11.66
CA LYS A 70 -1.97 14.92 12.42
C LYS A 70 -2.74 13.77 11.79
N ALA A 71 -2.99 12.73 12.58
CA ALA A 71 -3.89 11.65 12.24
C ALA A 71 -4.85 11.44 13.41
N LYS A 72 -6.15 11.33 13.12
CA LYS A 72 -7.18 11.13 14.12
C LYS A 72 -8.23 10.16 13.60
N GLN A 73 -8.49 9.12 14.36
CA GLN A 73 -9.57 8.19 14.06
C GLN A 73 -10.91 8.92 13.98
N SER A 74 -11.67 8.67 12.91
CA SER A 74 -12.99 9.24 12.64
C SER A 74 -14.05 8.15 12.69
N GLY A 75 -14.71 8.05 13.84
CA GLY A 75 -15.72 7.01 14.08
C GLY A 75 -15.17 5.69 14.62
N LYS A 76 -16.07 4.70 14.72
CA LYS A 76 -15.71 3.35 15.16
C LYS A 76 -15.24 2.49 13.99
N PRO A 77 -14.34 1.54 14.23
CA PRO A 77 -14.03 0.52 13.25
C PRO A 77 -15.30 -0.26 12.87
N ARG A 78 -15.33 -0.75 11.64
CA ARG A 78 -16.43 -1.56 11.10
C ARG A 78 -15.88 -2.81 10.42
N SER A 79 -16.68 -3.87 10.39
CA SER A 79 -16.31 -5.09 9.68
C SER A 79 -16.18 -4.83 8.18
N PHE A 80 -15.17 -5.44 7.59
CA PHE A 80 -14.92 -5.45 6.16
C PHE A 80 -14.99 -6.89 5.64
N ASN A 81 -15.78 -7.11 4.59
CA ASN A 81 -15.84 -8.39 3.92
C ASN A 81 -14.90 -8.37 2.73
N PRO A 82 -13.81 -9.15 2.75
CA PRO A 82 -12.91 -9.23 1.60
C PRO A 82 -13.65 -9.77 0.37
N PRO A 83 -13.14 -9.47 -0.85
CA PRO A 83 -13.63 -10.09 -2.06
C PRO A 83 -13.61 -11.62 -1.94
N LYS A 84 -14.56 -12.28 -2.62
CA LYS A 84 -14.62 -13.75 -2.68
C LYS A 84 -13.27 -14.27 -3.19
N ASP A 85 -12.80 -15.34 -2.57
CA ASP A 85 -11.54 -16.02 -2.91
C ASP A 85 -10.24 -15.27 -2.53
N PHE A 86 -10.34 -14.08 -1.89
CA PHE A 86 -9.17 -13.39 -1.34
C PHE A 86 -9.04 -13.63 0.17
N PRO A 87 -7.86 -14.07 0.64
CA PRO A 87 -7.64 -14.31 2.06
C PRO A 87 -7.64 -13.00 2.84
N LYS A 88 -8.31 -13.00 4.01
CA LYS A 88 -8.36 -11.86 4.94
C LYS A 88 -6.97 -11.31 5.28
N GLN A 89 -5.96 -12.16 5.25
CA GLN A 89 -4.57 -11.80 5.52
C GLN A 89 -4.01 -10.76 4.53
N LYS A 90 -4.56 -10.70 3.32
CA LYS A 90 -4.17 -9.72 2.30
C LYS A 90 -5.04 -8.45 2.31
N THR A 91 -6.32 -8.58 2.62
CA THR A 91 -7.29 -7.48 2.47
C THR A 91 -7.81 -6.92 3.80
N GLY A 92 -7.60 -7.63 4.91
CA GLY A 92 -8.16 -7.29 6.21
C GLY A 92 -9.54 -7.89 6.46
N ASP A 93 -10.03 -7.76 7.68
CA ASP A 93 -11.38 -8.13 8.12
C ASP A 93 -12.11 -6.96 8.78
N GLY A 94 -11.46 -5.81 8.86
CA GLY A 94 -11.99 -4.57 9.39
C GLY A 94 -11.47 -3.34 8.65
N GLU A 95 -12.21 -2.24 8.80
CA GLU A 95 -11.81 -0.95 8.27
C GLU A 95 -12.12 0.17 9.27
N VAL A 96 -11.36 1.26 9.21
CA VAL A 96 -11.54 2.45 10.04
C VAL A 96 -11.21 3.71 9.25
N ASP A 97 -12.00 4.74 9.44
CA ASP A 97 -11.75 6.05 8.84
C ASP A 97 -10.82 6.88 9.73
N VAL A 98 -9.93 7.64 9.09
CA VAL A 98 -8.94 8.50 9.74
C VAL A 98 -8.91 9.85 9.03
N GLU A 99 -9.06 10.93 9.78
CA GLU A 99 -8.74 12.27 9.31
C GLU A 99 -7.22 12.44 9.32
N LEU A 100 -6.63 12.70 8.16
CA LEU A 100 -5.20 12.86 7.97
C LEU A 100 -4.89 14.27 7.46
N GLU A 101 -3.99 14.98 8.14
CA GLU A 101 -3.55 16.31 7.71
C GLU A 101 -2.03 16.34 7.55
N LEU A 102 -1.59 16.66 6.33
CA LEU A 102 -0.19 16.91 5.99
C LEU A 102 0.02 18.39 5.65
N PRO A 103 1.11 19.01 6.10
CA PRO A 103 1.43 20.38 5.67
C PRO A 103 1.74 20.42 4.17
N PRO A 104 1.46 21.55 3.47
CA PRO A 104 1.77 21.70 2.04
C PRO A 104 3.26 21.53 1.70
N GLY A 105 4.14 21.88 2.64
CA GLY A 105 5.60 21.75 2.51
C GLY A 105 6.17 20.41 2.96
N PHE A 106 5.34 19.37 3.16
CA PHE A 106 5.85 18.06 3.54
C PHE A 106 6.70 17.46 2.41
N THR A 107 7.94 17.06 2.74
CA THR A 107 8.93 16.53 1.77
C THR A 107 9.24 15.04 1.98
N GLY A 108 8.65 14.40 2.99
CA GLY A 108 8.81 12.97 3.21
C GLY A 108 8.13 12.13 2.12
N ALA A 109 8.71 10.99 1.79
CA ALA A 109 8.14 10.05 0.82
C ALA A 109 6.96 9.24 1.39
N SER A 110 6.77 9.23 2.71
CA SER A 110 5.68 8.54 3.38
C SER A 110 5.38 9.12 4.75
N VAL A 111 4.21 8.78 5.26
CA VAL A 111 3.76 9.02 6.64
C VAL A 111 3.46 7.67 7.29
N ALA A 112 3.95 7.43 8.50
CA ALA A 112 3.67 6.22 9.24
C ALA A 112 2.45 6.39 10.15
N LEU A 113 1.49 5.47 10.06
CA LEU A 113 0.31 5.41 10.93
C LEU A 113 0.35 4.13 11.77
N VAL A 114 -0.06 4.24 13.03
CA VAL A 114 -0.20 3.11 13.94
C VAL A 114 -1.60 3.10 14.56
N ALA A 115 -2.15 1.90 14.74
CA ALA A 115 -3.39 1.68 15.47
C ALA A 115 -3.10 1.18 16.88
N LYS A 116 -3.82 1.70 17.87
CA LYS A 116 -3.71 1.29 19.28
C LYS A 116 -5.04 0.73 19.76
N GLY A 117 -4.99 -0.28 20.59
CA GLY A 117 -6.16 -0.89 21.21
C GLY A 117 -5.80 -1.72 22.44
N PRO A 118 -6.78 -2.36 23.09
CA PRO A 118 -6.56 -3.17 24.30
C PRO A 118 -5.56 -4.31 24.09
N LYS A 119 -5.45 -4.81 22.86
CA LYS A 119 -4.57 -5.92 22.49
C LYS A 119 -3.16 -5.48 22.06
N GLY A 120 -2.87 -4.19 22.11
CA GLY A 120 -1.55 -3.63 21.80
C GLY A 120 -1.57 -2.59 20.70
N VAL A 121 -0.39 -2.39 20.09
CA VAL A 121 -0.14 -1.40 19.04
C VAL A 121 0.23 -2.14 17.75
N SER A 122 -0.30 -1.68 16.62
CA SER A 122 0.05 -2.24 15.31
C SER A 122 1.49 -1.92 14.93
N PRO A 123 2.13 -2.72 14.06
CA PRO A 123 3.24 -2.23 13.27
C PRO A 123 2.82 -0.95 12.51
N PRO A 124 3.77 -0.04 12.23
CA PRO A 124 3.47 1.16 11.45
C PRO A 124 3.12 0.79 10.00
N LEU A 125 2.04 1.38 9.48
CA LEU A 125 1.69 1.35 8.05
C LEU A 125 2.23 2.61 7.39
N ALA A 126 3.03 2.46 6.33
CA ALA A 126 3.51 3.58 5.53
C ALA A 126 2.44 4.02 4.51
N ILE A 127 1.99 5.26 4.60
CA ILE A 127 1.12 5.90 3.61
C ILE A 127 2.03 6.67 2.65
N SER A 128 2.02 6.32 1.38
CA SER A 128 2.85 6.98 0.35
C SER A 128 2.50 8.46 0.19
N VAL A 129 3.51 9.32 0.05
CA VAL A 129 3.33 10.74 -0.27
C VAL A 129 4.08 11.07 -1.56
N ASP A 130 3.37 11.62 -2.55
CA ASP A 130 3.94 11.99 -3.85
C ASP A 130 3.61 13.46 -4.14
N PRO A 131 4.61 14.30 -4.44
CA PRO A 131 4.40 15.71 -4.74
C PRO A 131 3.82 15.98 -6.14
N SER A 132 3.78 14.98 -7.04
CA SER A 132 3.18 15.13 -8.37
C SER A 132 1.69 15.43 -8.27
N PRO A 133 1.11 16.20 -9.20
CA PRO A 133 -0.33 16.47 -9.20
C PRO A 133 -1.16 15.21 -9.14
N ALA A 134 -2.09 15.15 -8.19
CA ALA A 134 -2.99 14.02 -8.02
C ALA A 134 -4.08 14.04 -9.10
N VAL A 135 -4.29 12.89 -9.72
CA VAL A 135 -5.36 12.65 -10.68
C VAL A 135 -6.18 11.47 -10.18
N ALA A 136 -7.48 11.68 -9.99
CA ALA A 136 -8.39 10.56 -9.74
C ALA A 136 -8.67 9.84 -11.05
N GLU A 137 -8.67 8.53 -11.00
CA GLU A 137 -9.20 7.73 -12.09
C GLU A 137 -10.66 8.07 -12.38
N LYS A 138 -11.05 8.00 -13.65
CA LYS A 138 -12.42 8.25 -14.11
C LYS A 138 -12.83 7.18 -15.10
N GLU A 139 -13.84 6.46 -14.76
CA GLU A 139 -14.49 5.48 -15.61
C GLU A 139 -15.53 6.12 -16.57
N PRO A 140 -15.74 5.55 -17.78
CA PRO A 140 -15.04 4.39 -18.32
C PRO A 140 -13.68 4.76 -18.95
N ASN A 141 -12.63 3.96 -18.68
CA ASN A 141 -11.29 4.13 -19.25
C ASN A 141 -10.69 2.80 -19.76
N HIS A 142 -11.53 1.78 -19.97
CA HIS A 142 -11.13 0.40 -20.26
C HIS A 142 -10.77 0.11 -21.75
N SER A 143 -10.49 1.15 -22.55
CA SER A 143 -10.04 1.00 -23.93
C SER A 143 -9.26 2.22 -24.41
N PHE A 144 -8.47 2.06 -25.49
CA PHE A 144 -7.74 3.17 -26.11
C PHE A 144 -8.66 4.33 -26.55
N GLN A 145 -9.90 4.04 -26.95
CA GLN A 145 -10.88 5.07 -27.35
C GLN A 145 -11.40 5.85 -26.13
N GLN A 146 -11.42 5.23 -24.97
CA GLN A 146 -11.93 5.80 -23.71
C GLN A 146 -10.80 6.22 -22.76
N ALA A 147 -9.53 6.13 -23.27
CA ALA A 147 -8.35 6.43 -22.46
C ALA A 147 -8.44 7.80 -21.77
N GLN A 148 -8.31 7.79 -20.44
CA GLN A 148 -8.34 9.02 -19.64
C GLN A 148 -7.12 9.88 -19.98
N PRO A 149 -7.30 11.16 -20.37
CA PRO A 149 -6.18 12.06 -20.61
C PRO A 149 -5.50 12.45 -19.28
N ILE A 150 -4.17 12.42 -19.26
CA ILE A 150 -3.33 12.92 -18.17
C ILE A 150 -2.28 13.89 -18.71
N THR A 151 -1.84 14.82 -17.88
CA THR A 151 -0.74 15.74 -18.19
C THR A 151 0.44 15.45 -17.29
N LEU A 152 1.61 15.18 -17.87
CA LEU A 152 2.82 14.85 -17.10
C LEU A 152 3.45 16.10 -16.47
N PRO A 153 3.97 16.05 -15.23
CA PRO A 153 3.92 14.91 -14.32
C PRO A 153 2.54 14.71 -13.69
N ALA A 154 2.17 13.48 -13.45
CA ALA A 154 0.91 13.12 -12.79
C ALA A 154 1.07 11.91 -11.88
N THR A 155 0.28 11.85 -10.81
CA THR A 155 0.08 10.65 -10.02
C THR A 155 -1.39 10.28 -10.05
N VAL A 156 -1.71 9.19 -10.75
CA VAL A 156 -3.07 8.64 -10.82
C VAL A 156 -3.31 7.72 -9.63
N SER A 157 -4.43 7.89 -8.95
CA SER A 157 -4.94 6.93 -7.97
C SER A 157 -6.19 6.28 -8.53
N GLY A 158 -6.15 4.95 -8.69
CA GLY A 158 -7.20 4.17 -9.31
C GLY A 158 -7.37 2.79 -8.69
N ALA A 159 -8.23 1.98 -9.32
CA ALA A 159 -8.51 0.60 -8.94
C ALA A 159 -8.88 -0.24 -10.17
N ILE A 160 -8.40 -1.46 -10.23
CA ILE A 160 -8.96 -2.48 -11.12
C ILE A 160 -10.32 -2.87 -10.52
N ASN A 161 -11.39 -2.24 -10.99
CA ASN A 161 -12.69 -2.19 -10.30
C ASN A 161 -13.46 -3.50 -10.34
N ARG A 162 -13.16 -4.37 -11.30
CA ARG A 162 -13.85 -5.66 -11.56
C ARG A 162 -12.92 -6.64 -12.25
N ASP A 163 -13.36 -7.88 -12.35
CA ASP A 163 -12.65 -8.91 -13.11
C ASP A 163 -12.47 -8.47 -14.57
N ARG A 164 -11.25 -8.68 -15.11
CA ARG A 164 -10.84 -8.32 -16.47
C ARG A 164 -10.95 -6.83 -16.80
N ASP A 165 -10.84 -6.00 -15.78
CA ASP A 165 -10.78 -4.56 -15.97
C ASP A 165 -9.43 -4.15 -16.55
N THR A 166 -9.48 -3.07 -17.32
CA THR A 166 -8.28 -2.51 -17.97
C THR A 166 -8.36 -1.01 -17.83
N ASP A 167 -7.34 -0.38 -17.25
CA ASP A 167 -7.28 1.06 -17.13
C ASP A 167 -6.31 1.63 -18.14
N VAL A 168 -6.81 2.49 -19.02
CA VAL A 168 -6.01 3.13 -20.07
C VAL A 168 -5.94 4.62 -19.86
N PHE A 169 -4.71 5.13 -19.86
CA PHE A 169 -4.41 6.56 -19.79
C PHE A 169 -3.71 7.00 -21.05
N ARG A 170 -3.88 8.26 -21.46
CA ARG A 170 -3.19 8.85 -22.60
C ARG A 170 -2.52 10.16 -22.23
N PHE A 171 -1.37 10.42 -22.85
CA PHE A 171 -0.63 11.67 -22.69
C PHE A 171 0.03 12.07 -24.03
N GLU A 172 0.39 13.35 -24.15
CA GLU A 172 1.16 13.85 -25.27
C GLU A 172 2.65 13.86 -24.91
N GLY A 173 3.50 13.35 -25.82
CA GLY A 173 4.94 13.28 -25.64
C GLY A 173 5.71 13.76 -26.87
N LYS A 174 6.97 14.15 -26.67
CA LYS A 174 7.86 14.62 -27.73
C LYS A 174 8.99 13.64 -27.98
N ALA A 175 9.43 13.59 -29.24
CA ALA A 175 10.58 12.77 -29.64
C ALA A 175 11.81 13.09 -28.78
N GLY A 176 12.45 12.04 -28.25
CA GLY A 176 13.65 12.16 -27.43
C GLY A 176 13.42 12.37 -25.94
N GLU A 177 12.20 12.74 -25.52
CA GLU A 177 11.85 12.75 -24.09
C GLU A 177 11.91 11.34 -23.50
N THR A 178 12.37 11.22 -22.27
CA THR A 178 12.34 9.96 -21.51
C THR A 178 11.26 10.07 -20.45
N ILE A 179 10.32 9.15 -20.45
CA ILE A 179 9.32 9.04 -19.39
C ILE A 179 9.71 7.93 -18.41
N ARG A 180 9.39 8.16 -17.15
CA ARG A 180 9.39 7.15 -16.10
C ARG A 180 7.97 6.98 -15.60
N VAL A 181 7.51 5.72 -15.58
CA VAL A 181 6.23 5.31 -15.00
C VAL A 181 6.50 4.30 -13.91
N ASP A 182 6.08 4.60 -12.69
CA ASP A 182 6.18 3.72 -11.52
C ASP A 182 4.77 3.42 -11.03
N VAL A 183 4.46 2.14 -10.80
CA VAL A 183 3.20 1.72 -10.19
C VAL A 183 3.48 1.24 -8.77
N LEU A 184 2.61 1.60 -7.85
CA LEU A 184 2.60 1.15 -6.46
C LEU A 184 1.24 0.52 -6.17
N ALA A 185 1.22 -0.76 -5.88
CA ALA A 185 0.05 -1.53 -5.48
C ALA A 185 0.43 -2.51 -4.36
N ALA A 186 1.09 -3.62 -4.68
CA ALA A 186 1.46 -4.66 -3.73
C ALA A 186 2.37 -4.12 -2.60
N ARG A 187 3.32 -3.22 -2.91
CA ARG A 187 4.18 -2.57 -1.90
C ARG A 187 3.41 -1.69 -0.91
N LEU A 188 2.20 -1.27 -1.24
CA LEU A 188 1.32 -0.47 -0.38
C LEU A 188 0.18 -1.31 0.22
N GLY A 189 0.24 -2.65 0.09
CA GLY A 189 -0.71 -3.60 0.68
C GLY A 189 -1.95 -3.87 -0.17
N SER A 190 -2.02 -3.37 -1.41
CA SER A 190 -3.06 -3.77 -2.35
C SER A 190 -2.88 -5.25 -2.74
N PRO A 191 -3.96 -6.03 -2.90
CA PRO A 191 -3.87 -7.38 -3.41
C PRO A 191 -3.60 -7.46 -4.93
N ALA A 192 -3.64 -6.32 -5.65
CA ALA A 192 -3.47 -6.27 -7.09
C ALA A 192 -2.04 -6.63 -7.50
N ASP A 193 -1.94 -7.51 -8.49
CA ASP A 193 -0.73 -7.91 -9.20
C ASP A 193 -0.81 -7.35 -10.62
N LEU A 194 -0.13 -6.24 -10.87
CA LEU A 194 -0.39 -5.38 -12.03
C LEU A 194 0.64 -5.55 -13.14
N TYR A 195 0.15 -5.64 -14.36
CA TYR A 195 0.93 -5.60 -15.59
C TYR A 195 0.78 -4.23 -16.25
N LEU A 196 1.90 -3.55 -16.48
CA LEU A 196 1.96 -2.24 -17.13
C LEU A 196 2.44 -2.37 -18.58
N SER A 197 1.76 -1.73 -19.52
CA SER A 197 2.22 -1.58 -20.90
C SER A 197 2.17 -0.14 -21.37
N ALA A 198 3.16 0.25 -22.17
CA ALA A 198 3.24 1.55 -22.82
C ALA A 198 3.10 1.36 -24.34
N HIS A 199 2.29 2.20 -24.99
CA HIS A 199 1.97 2.10 -26.41
C HIS A 199 2.14 3.46 -27.11
N ASP A 200 2.40 3.40 -28.42
CA ASP A 200 2.36 4.59 -29.27
C ASP A 200 0.94 4.95 -29.74
N GLY A 201 0.82 6.05 -30.49
CA GLY A 201 -0.46 6.52 -31.04
C GLY A 201 -1.14 5.53 -31.99
N GLU A 202 -0.40 4.58 -32.54
CA GLU A 202 -0.92 3.49 -33.38
C GLU A 202 -1.22 2.22 -32.54
N ARG A 203 -1.13 2.32 -31.22
CA ARG A 203 -1.38 1.25 -30.23
C ARG A 203 -0.37 0.10 -30.30
N ARG A 204 0.81 0.31 -30.90
CA ARG A 204 1.89 -0.67 -30.87
C ARG A 204 2.58 -0.61 -29.51
N ILE A 205 2.86 -1.77 -28.95
CA ILE A 205 3.56 -1.90 -27.68
C ILE A 205 5.00 -1.38 -27.85
N LEU A 206 5.42 -0.48 -26.98
CA LEU A 206 6.77 0.06 -26.92
C LEU A 206 7.57 -0.54 -25.75
N ALA A 207 6.91 -0.80 -24.64
CA ALA A 207 7.50 -1.40 -23.45
C ALA A 207 6.42 -2.07 -22.60
N THR A 208 6.82 -3.09 -21.85
CA THR A 208 5.97 -3.78 -20.89
C THR A 208 6.78 -4.10 -19.63
N CYS A 209 6.10 -4.21 -18.51
CA CYS A 209 6.67 -4.68 -17.25
C CYS A 209 5.56 -5.34 -16.43
N ASP A 210 5.86 -6.53 -15.93
CA ASP A 210 5.05 -7.23 -14.95
C ASP A 210 5.61 -6.90 -13.57
N ASP A 211 6.78 -7.43 -13.26
CA ASP A 211 7.46 -7.28 -11.99
C ASP A 211 8.79 -6.55 -12.12
N MET A 212 9.15 -5.77 -11.11
CA MET A 212 10.51 -5.28 -10.95
C MET A 212 11.31 -6.24 -10.05
N PRO A 213 12.64 -6.35 -10.22
CA PRO A 213 13.46 -7.17 -9.33
C PRO A 213 13.19 -6.86 -7.85
N GLY A 214 12.66 -7.87 -7.13
CA GLY A 214 12.32 -7.74 -5.71
C GLY A 214 11.01 -7.02 -5.40
N SER A 215 10.16 -6.77 -6.39
CA SER A 215 8.84 -6.13 -6.22
C SER A 215 7.84 -6.67 -7.23
N ALA A 216 6.63 -6.96 -6.77
CA ALA A 216 5.48 -7.29 -7.64
C ALA A 216 4.81 -6.04 -8.27
N ASP A 217 5.41 -4.87 -8.15
CA ASP A 217 4.88 -3.64 -8.76
C ASP A 217 5.71 -3.27 -9.98
N PRO A 218 5.09 -3.01 -11.16
CA PRO A 218 5.78 -2.73 -12.39
C PRO A 218 6.31 -1.30 -12.48
N ALA A 219 7.36 -1.11 -13.29
CA ALA A 219 7.84 0.21 -13.68
C ALA A 219 8.45 0.18 -15.09
N ILE A 220 8.28 1.27 -15.84
CA ILE A 220 8.82 1.44 -17.20
C ILE A 220 9.61 2.74 -17.26
N THR A 221 10.80 2.68 -17.88
CA THR A 221 11.51 3.85 -18.40
C THR A 221 11.56 3.73 -19.91
N LEU A 222 11.03 4.72 -20.64
CA LEU A 222 10.88 4.68 -22.08
C LEU A 222 11.30 6.01 -22.70
N LYS A 223 12.24 5.96 -23.66
CA LYS A 223 12.55 7.08 -24.54
C LYS A 223 11.54 7.12 -25.68
N LEU A 224 10.84 8.26 -25.82
CA LEU A 224 9.78 8.43 -26.82
C LEU A 224 10.38 8.58 -28.22
N PRO A 225 9.97 7.74 -29.20
CA PRO A 225 10.58 7.75 -30.53
C PRO A 225 10.13 8.91 -31.43
N ARG A 226 8.97 9.52 -31.16
CA ARG A 226 8.35 10.57 -31.99
C ARG A 226 7.48 11.51 -31.16
N ASN A 227 7.04 12.63 -31.77
CA ASN A 227 5.99 13.46 -31.18
C ASN A 227 4.62 12.77 -31.37
N GLY A 228 3.74 12.90 -30.41
CA GLY A 228 2.37 12.39 -30.53
C GLY A 228 1.78 11.85 -29.24
N THR A 229 0.62 11.22 -29.39
CA THR A 229 -0.11 10.60 -28.31
C THR A 229 0.50 9.25 -27.93
N TYR A 230 0.60 9.00 -26.65
CA TYR A 230 1.02 7.72 -26.06
C TYR A 230 -0.01 7.23 -25.08
N TYR A 231 -0.03 5.91 -24.86
CA TYR A 231 -0.94 5.28 -23.92
C TYR A 231 -0.18 4.45 -22.90
N LEU A 232 -0.70 4.44 -21.68
CA LEU A 232 -0.32 3.54 -20.59
C LEU A 232 -1.54 2.68 -20.27
N SER A 233 -1.35 1.37 -20.20
CA SER A 233 -2.41 0.43 -19.87
C SER A 233 -2.00 -0.39 -18.67
N LEU A 234 -2.91 -0.51 -17.71
CA LEU A 234 -2.81 -1.37 -16.53
C LEU A 234 -3.87 -2.46 -16.59
N ILE A 235 -3.46 -3.69 -16.32
CA ILE A 235 -4.34 -4.84 -16.13
C ILE A 235 -3.89 -5.60 -14.89
N GLU A 236 -4.77 -6.39 -14.31
CA GLU A 236 -4.41 -7.32 -13.25
C GLU A 236 -4.06 -8.67 -13.86
N SER A 237 -2.90 -9.25 -13.47
CA SER A 237 -2.26 -10.40 -14.12
C SER A 237 -3.07 -11.69 -14.04
N HIS A 238 -4.04 -11.79 -13.12
CA HIS A 238 -4.90 -12.96 -12.90
C HIS A 238 -6.36 -12.72 -13.32
N ASP A 239 -6.65 -11.62 -14.01
CA ASP A 239 -8.00 -11.26 -14.47
C ASP A 239 -9.02 -11.04 -13.32
N VAL A 240 -8.57 -10.70 -12.12
CA VAL A 240 -9.42 -10.42 -10.96
C VAL A 240 -9.45 -8.93 -10.64
N GLY A 241 -10.47 -8.48 -9.91
CA GLY A 241 -10.60 -7.08 -9.55
C GLY A 241 -11.57 -6.86 -8.41
N GLY A 242 -11.72 -5.60 -8.00
CA GLY A 242 -12.64 -5.23 -6.94
C GLY A 242 -12.20 -3.96 -6.19
N PRO A 243 -12.97 -3.51 -5.21
CA PRO A 243 -12.77 -2.21 -4.57
C PRO A 243 -11.50 -2.10 -3.72
N THR A 244 -10.75 -3.19 -3.55
CA THR A 244 -9.46 -3.23 -2.85
C THR A 244 -8.26 -3.40 -3.77
N PHE A 245 -8.49 -3.62 -5.08
CA PHE A 245 -7.44 -3.74 -6.10
C PHE A 245 -6.94 -2.36 -6.52
N LEU A 246 -6.46 -1.61 -5.55
CA LEU A 246 -6.04 -0.23 -5.73
C LEU A 246 -4.64 -0.15 -6.30
N TYR A 247 -4.38 0.94 -7.03
CA TYR A 247 -3.04 1.29 -7.46
C TYR A 247 -2.79 2.80 -7.37
N ARG A 248 -1.51 3.14 -7.42
CA ARG A 248 -1.02 4.49 -7.57
C ARG A 248 0.05 4.51 -8.66
N MET A 249 -0.25 5.10 -9.80
CA MET A 249 0.65 5.21 -10.95
C MET A 249 1.22 6.62 -11.02
N SER A 250 2.53 6.77 -10.89
CA SER A 250 3.25 8.02 -11.07
C SER A 250 3.91 8.02 -12.45
N ALA A 251 3.59 9.02 -13.28
CA ALA A 251 4.17 9.21 -14.59
C ALA A 251 4.83 10.58 -14.71
N ARG A 252 6.11 10.63 -15.12
CA ARG A 252 6.90 11.86 -15.18
C ARG A 252 7.96 11.83 -16.28
N LEU A 253 8.39 12.99 -16.71
CA LEU A 253 9.59 13.12 -17.55
C LEU A 253 10.84 12.94 -16.67
N GLU A 254 11.81 12.15 -17.14
CA GLU A 254 13.15 12.11 -16.57
C GLU A 254 13.95 13.29 -17.12
N LYS A 255 14.76 13.91 -16.24
CA LYS A 255 15.63 15.04 -16.61
C LYS A 255 16.98 14.53 -17.08
#